data_eed09c4ef5144d2b3e6d046b2fe688c1
#
_entry.id   eed09c4ef5144d2b3e6d046b2fe688c1
#
_cell.length_a   1.000
_cell.length_b   1.000
_cell.length_c   1.000
_cell.angle_alpha   90.00
_cell.angle_beta   90.00
_cell.angle_gamma   90.00
#
_symmetry.space_group_name_H-M   'P 1'
#
loop_
_entity.id
_entity.type
_entity.pdbx_description
1 polymer ?
#
loop_
_entity_poly.entity_id
_entity_poly.type
_entity_poly.pdbx_seq_one_letter_code
_entity_poly.pdbx_strand_id
1 'polypeptide(L)'
;MAAPAEAVRDAAATLRSTARDRRFRGARARVVYPGASGTGDERLRLYTIAFGNAVAVGHQIRLLRKYLQDDYLLTVVDNSADQASRRRLEAVCRSARTAYVGLPPNPFPLSSRSHGAALNWTWYNLVEPSGRRFVGLLDHDIYPFRPTAVTPVLESSGLLGVTQLRGRRWYLWPGWCFFDRARLGFPRLDFMPKPGLDTGGGNWRLLFRRLPQAAVPEVPHRDERFFGPDQGTSAAFEILGDWVHTGSASGWEGTTRGRGDVSAFLECL
;
A
#
# COMPACT_ATOMS: atom_id res chain seq x y z
N MET A 1 33.02 7.87 16.47
CA MET A 1 32.05 7.88 17.61
C MET A 1 31.23 9.16 17.51
N ALA A 2 29.91 9.09 17.28
CA ALA A 2 29.04 10.28 17.31
C ALA A 2 29.08 10.91 18.73
N ALA A 3 29.12 12.24 18.78
CA ALA A 3 29.18 12.94 20.04
C ALA A 3 27.92 12.64 20.88
N PRO A 4 28.00 12.56 22.23
CA PRO A 4 26.87 12.25 23.10
C PRO A 4 25.63 13.14 22.85
N ALA A 5 25.86 14.40 22.47
CA ALA A 5 24.80 15.36 22.14
C ALA A 5 24.01 14.99 20.87
N GLU A 6 24.61 14.34 19.88
CA GLU A 6 23.97 13.89 18.65
C GLU A 6 23.09 12.68 18.92
N ALA A 7 23.56 11.71 19.69
CA ALA A 7 22.77 10.55 20.11
C ALA A 7 21.52 10.95 20.93
N VAL A 8 21.64 11.97 21.80
CA VAL A 8 20.49 12.50 22.54
C VAL A 8 19.48 13.20 21.63
N ARG A 9 19.94 13.98 20.65
CA ARG A 9 19.06 14.61 19.64
C ARG A 9 18.29 13.59 18.81
N ASP A 10 18.97 12.53 18.37
CA ASP A 10 18.35 11.45 17.58
C ASP A 10 17.33 10.66 18.40
N ALA A 11 17.62 10.36 19.65
CA ALA A 11 16.68 9.72 20.56
C ALA A 11 15.43 10.60 20.78
N ALA A 12 15.62 11.90 21.02
CA ALA A 12 14.52 12.84 21.18
C ALA A 12 13.68 13.00 19.89
N ALA A 13 14.32 13.01 18.72
CA ALA A 13 13.62 13.03 17.42
C ALA A 13 12.79 11.76 17.21
N THR A 14 13.33 10.61 17.55
CA THR A 14 12.63 9.31 17.48
C THR A 14 11.44 9.28 18.42
N LEU A 15 11.57 9.74 19.66
CA LEU A 15 10.46 9.81 20.61
C LEU A 15 9.35 10.75 20.14
N ARG A 16 9.70 11.92 19.62
CA ARG A 16 8.72 12.86 19.03
C ARG A 16 7.99 12.25 17.83
N SER A 17 8.71 11.55 16.96
CA SER A 17 8.11 10.85 15.81
C SER A 17 7.13 9.75 16.26
N THR A 18 7.50 8.98 17.27
CA THR A 18 6.65 7.93 17.84
C THR A 18 5.38 8.52 18.50
N ALA A 19 5.50 9.61 19.23
CA ALA A 19 4.35 10.29 19.83
C ALA A 19 3.40 10.85 18.77
N ARG A 20 3.92 11.45 17.68
CA ARG A 20 3.13 11.92 16.54
C ARG A 20 2.37 10.78 15.88
N ASP A 21 3.03 9.65 15.60
CA ASP A 21 2.41 8.47 15.01
C ASP A 21 1.29 7.93 15.90
N ARG A 22 1.53 7.80 17.21
CA ARG A 22 0.50 7.34 18.16
C ARG A 22 -0.71 8.28 18.18
N ARG A 23 -0.50 9.60 18.18
CA ARG A 23 -1.59 10.57 18.13
C ARG A 23 -2.36 10.48 16.81
N PHE A 24 -1.67 10.34 15.69
CA PHE A 24 -2.29 10.18 14.38
C PHE A 24 -3.14 8.91 14.31
N ARG A 25 -2.62 7.78 14.79
CA ARG A 25 -3.36 6.51 14.86
C ARG A 25 -4.63 6.59 15.69
N GLY A 26 -4.62 7.36 16.78
CA GLY A 26 -5.79 7.58 17.63
C GLY A 26 -6.80 8.58 17.07
N ALA A 27 -6.47 9.30 16.01
CA ALA A 27 -7.38 10.27 15.41
C ALA A 27 -8.46 9.60 14.54
N ARG A 28 -9.68 10.12 14.57
CA ARG A 28 -10.80 9.61 13.78
C ARG A 28 -10.63 9.93 12.29
N ALA A 29 -11.11 9.04 11.42
CA ALA A 29 -11.27 9.33 10.01
C ALA A 29 -12.14 10.58 9.79
N ARG A 30 -11.84 11.36 8.76
CA ARG A 30 -12.64 12.53 8.37
C ARG A 30 -13.93 12.15 7.68
N VAL A 31 -13.85 11.13 6.82
CA VAL A 31 -14.97 10.62 6.04
C VAL A 31 -14.87 9.12 6.01
N VAL A 32 -16.01 8.44 6.13
CA VAL A 32 -16.13 7.00 5.93
C VAL A 32 -17.31 6.75 5.00
N TYR A 33 -17.06 6.06 3.90
CA TYR A 33 -18.07 5.54 3.01
C TYR A 33 -17.90 4.02 2.91
N PRO A 34 -18.88 3.22 3.38
CA PRO A 34 -18.72 1.76 3.49
C PRO A 34 -18.71 1.03 2.15
N GLY A 35 -19.06 1.72 1.05
CA GLY A 35 -19.22 1.07 -0.25
C GLY A 35 -20.52 0.29 -0.37
N ALA A 36 -20.60 -0.58 -1.38
CA ALA A 36 -21.63 -1.61 -1.41
C ALA A 36 -21.40 -2.56 -0.22
N SER A 37 -22.46 -2.88 0.50
CA SER A 37 -22.38 -3.89 1.56
C SER A 37 -21.94 -5.20 0.91
N GLY A 38 -20.71 -5.63 1.19
CA GLY A 38 -20.32 -7.00 0.90
C GLY A 38 -21.21 -7.96 1.70
N THR A 39 -21.22 -9.22 1.33
CA THR A 39 -21.93 -10.27 2.07
C THR A 39 -21.44 -10.42 3.50
N GLY A 40 -20.34 -9.76 3.85
CA GLY A 40 -19.65 -9.87 5.13
C GLY A 40 -18.71 -11.06 5.22
N ASP A 41 -18.77 -11.95 4.25
CA ASP A 41 -18.04 -13.22 4.22
C ASP A 41 -16.77 -13.19 3.34
N GLU A 42 -16.49 -12.04 2.70
CA GLU A 42 -15.33 -11.91 1.81
C GLU A 42 -14.06 -12.34 2.52
N ARG A 43 -13.35 -13.26 1.88
CA ARG A 43 -12.17 -13.90 2.47
C ARG A 43 -10.98 -12.96 2.54
N LEU A 44 -10.77 -12.12 1.51
CA LEU A 44 -9.63 -11.22 1.38
C LEU A 44 -10.03 -9.77 1.61
N ARG A 45 -9.35 -9.08 2.53
CA ARG A 45 -9.50 -7.64 2.75
C ARG A 45 -8.32 -6.90 2.13
N LEU A 46 -8.59 -6.05 1.16
CA LEU A 46 -7.60 -5.21 0.50
C LEU A 46 -7.72 -3.76 0.98
N TYR A 47 -6.59 -3.18 1.29
CA TYR A 47 -6.47 -1.77 1.65
C TYR A 47 -5.46 -1.11 0.74
N THR A 48 -5.89 -0.12 -0.04
CA THR A 48 -4.97 0.68 -0.87
C THR A 48 -4.77 2.04 -0.25
N ILE A 49 -3.51 2.46 -0.13
CA ILE A 49 -3.19 3.81 0.34
C ILE A 49 -3.13 4.74 -0.87
N ALA A 50 -4.11 5.62 -0.98
CA ALA A 50 -4.23 6.58 -2.07
C ALA A 50 -3.68 7.95 -1.68
N PHE A 51 -3.06 8.64 -2.64
CA PHE A 51 -2.55 10.00 -2.48
C PHE A 51 -2.71 10.79 -3.80
N GLY A 52 -3.62 11.75 -3.81
CA GLY A 52 -3.78 12.74 -4.88
C GLY A 52 -4.37 12.26 -6.20
N ASN A 53 -4.23 10.99 -6.57
CA ASN A 53 -4.52 10.48 -7.90
C ASN A 53 -5.79 9.62 -7.99
N ALA A 54 -6.92 10.26 -8.32
CA ALA A 54 -8.20 9.58 -8.49
C ALA A 54 -8.26 8.70 -9.76
N VAL A 55 -7.48 9.04 -10.80
CA VAL A 55 -7.43 8.26 -12.05
C VAL A 55 -6.77 6.91 -11.80
N ALA A 56 -5.64 6.89 -11.11
CA ALA A 56 -4.94 5.65 -10.74
C ALA A 56 -5.85 4.73 -9.91
N VAL A 57 -6.54 5.27 -8.91
CA VAL A 57 -7.51 4.53 -8.10
C VAL A 57 -8.67 3.99 -8.95
N GLY A 58 -9.18 4.76 -9.90
CA GLY A 58 -10.21 4.31 -10.83
C GLY A 58 -9.77 3.10 -11.64
N HIS A 59 -8.55 3.13 -12.21
CA HIS A 59 -7.96 1.98 -12.90
C HIS A 59 -7.76 0.80 -11.95
N GLN A 60 -7.28 1.02 -10.74
CA GLN A 60 -7.08 -0.05 -9.76
C GLN A 60 -8.39 -0.78 -9.44
N ILE A 61 -9.46 -0.04 -9.15
CA ILE A 61 -10.78 -0.63 -8.89
C ILE A 61 -11.26 -1.45 -10.09
N ARG A 62 -11.12 -0.92 -11.31
CA ARG A 62 -11.54 -1.61 -12.54
C ARG A 62 -10.75 -2.88 -12.79
N LEU A 63 -9.42 -2.81 -12.68
CA LEU A 63 -8.54 -3.95 -12.97
C LEU A 63 -8.59 -5.04 -11.90
N LEU A 64 -8.75 -4.67 -10.63
CA LEU A 64 -9.03 -5.64 -9.56
C LEU A 64 -10.33 -6.41 -9.84
N ARG A 65 -11.40 -5.73 -10.24
CA ARG A 65 -12.67 -6.38 -10.61
C ARG A 65 -12.57 -7.29 -11.83
N LYS A 66 -11.69 -6.92 -12.78
CA LYS A 66 -11.51 -7.69 -14.01
C LYS A 66 -10.66 -8.96 -13.80
N TYR A 67 -9.63 -8.87 -12.96
CA TYR A 67 -8.57 -9.87 -12.94
C TYR A 67 -8.38 -10.58 -11.60
N LEU A 68 -8.73 -9.98 -10.46
CA LEU A 68 -8.59 -10.65 -9.17
C LEU A 68 -9.74 -11.63 -8.95
N GLN A 69 -9.39 -12.91 -8.83
CA GLN A 69 -10.35 -14.02 -8.74
C GLN A 69 -10.74 -14.36 -7.29
N ASP A 70 -10.07 -13.76 -6.31
CA ASP A 70 -10.44 -13.90 -4.91
C ASP A 70 -11.80 -13.22 -4.63
N ASP A 71 -12.54 -13.76 -3.67
CA ASP A 71 -13.64 -13.03 -3.04
C ASP A 71 -13.06 -11.98 -2.08
N TYR A 72 -13.13 -10.71 -2.47
CA TYR A 72 -12.44 -9.61 -1.78
C TYR A 72 -13.32 -8.38 -1.54
N LEU A 73 -12.95 -7.64 -0.51
CA LEU A 73 -13.42 -6.26 -0.30
C LEU A 73 -12.24 -5.29 -0.35
N LEU A 74 -12.30 -4.32 -1.26
CA LEU A 74 -11.35 -3.22 -1.35
C LEU A 74 -11.81 -2.02 -0.52
N THR A 75 -10.93 -1.48 0.30
CA THR A 75 -11.07 -0.18 0.97
C THR A 75 -9.98 0.77 0.50
N VAL A 76 -10.39 1.88 -0.10
CA VAL A 76 -9.47 2.97 -0.48
C VAL A 76 -9.25 3.87 0.74
N VAL A 77 -8.02 3.97 1.19
CA VAL A 77 -7.60 4.79 2.34
C VAL A 77 -6.88 6.03 1.82
N ASP A 78 -7.54 7.17 1.86
CA ASP A 78 -7.06 8.41 1.27
C ASP A 78 -6.20 9.21 2.25
N ASN A 79 -4.92 9.31 1.93
CA ASN A 79 -3.90 10.08 2.63
C ASN A 79 -3.60 11.44 1.97
N SER A 80 -4.43 11.90 1.04
CA SER A 80 -4.21 13.16 0.32
C SER A 80 -4.19 14.36 1.27
N ALA A 81 -3.32 15.32 0.97
CA ALA A 81 -3.18 16.52 1.78
C ALA A 81 -4.31 17.53 1.50
N ASP A 82 -4.65 17.73 0.24
CA ASP A 82 -5.59 18.75 -0.20
C ASP A 82 -7.04 18.25 -0.34
N GLN A 83 -7.98 19.18 -0.16
CA GLN A 83 -9.41 18.88 -0.19
C GLN A 83 -9.96 18.55 -1.60
N ALA A 84 -9.34 19.10 -2.65
CA ALA A 84 -9.80 18.85 -4.02
C ALA A 84 -9.50 17.42 -4.45
N SER A 85 -8.28 16.93 -4.17
CA SER A 85 -7.90 15.53 -4.40
C SER A 85 -8.77 14.57 -3.61
N ARG A 86 -9.05 14.87 -2.34
CA ARG A 86 -9.96 14.07 -1.50
C ARG A 86 -11.34 13.94 -2.11
N ARG A 87 -11.93 15.05 -2.56
CA ARG A 87 -13.26 15.02 -3.21
C ARG A 87 -13.27 14.20 -4.48
N ARG A 88 -12.22 14.29 -5.31
CA ARG A 88 -12.11 13.46 -6.53
C ARG A 88 -12.01 11.98 -6.21
N LEU A 89 -11.16 11.60 -5.24
CA LEU A 89 -11.01 10.21 -4.79
C LEU A 89 -12.31 9.65 -4.20
N GLU A 90 -12.96 10.40 -3.33
CA GLU A 90 -14.26 10.02 -2.75
C GLU A 90 -15.32 9.83 -3.84
N ALA A 91 -15.39 10.73 -4.83
CA ALA A 91 -16.34 10.65 -5.94
C ALA A 91 -16.13 9.38 -6.78
N VAL A 92 -14.86 9.04 -7.11
CA VAL A 92 -14.54 7.80 -7.82
C VAL A 92 -14.97 6.56 -7.02
N CYS A 93 -14.67 6.53 -5.72
CA CYS A 93 -15.04 5.41 -4.86
C CYS A 93 -16.57 5.27 -4.73
N ARG A 94 -17.31 6.38 -4.58
CA ARG A 94 -18.77 6.38 -4.53
C ARG A 94 -19.40 5.89 -5.83
N SER A 95 -18.93 6.41 -6.97
CA SER A 95 -19.37 5.97 -8.29
C SER A 95 -19.13 4.47 -8.50
N ALA A 96 -17.98 3.99 -8.08
CA ALA A 96 -17.63 2.57 -8.15
C ALA A 96 -18.22 1.72 -7.00
N ARG A 97 -18.99 2.30 -6.06
CA ARG A 97 -19.49 1.61 -4.87
C ARG A 97 -18.40 0.89 -4.06
N THR A 98 -17.17 1.45 -4.05
CA THR A 98 -16.01 0.91 -3.34
C THR A 98 -15.86 1.64 -2.00
N ALA A 99 -15.52 0.93 -0.94
CA ALA A 99 -15.32 1.53 0.38
C ALA A 99 -14.21 2.59 0.35
N TYR A 100 -14.45 3.72 1.04
CA TYR A 100 -13.53 4.84 1.12
C TYR A 100 -13.39 5.34 2.55
N VAL A 101 -12.16 5.63 2.95
CA VAL A 101 -11.82 6.20 4.25
C VAL A 101 -10.87 7.36 4.06
N GLY A 102 -11.32 8.58 4.32
CA GLY A 102 -10.49 9.78 4.33
C GLY A 102 -9.75 9.91 5.66
N LEU A 103 -8.42 9.84 5.64
CA LEU A 103 -7.59 9.95 6.84
C LEU A 103 -7.62 11.36 7.46
N PRO A 104 -7.37 11.49 8.78
CA PRO A 104 -7.09 12.78 9.39
C PRO A 104 -5.84 13.41 8.77
N PRO A 105 -5.53 14.71 9.04
CA PRO A 105 -4.33 15.36 8.54
C PRO A 105 -3.08 14.59 8.98
N ASN A 106 -2.31 14.13 8.00
CA ASN A 106 -1.09 13.39 8.29
C ASN A 106 0.00 14.35 8.79
N PRO A 107 0.59 14.11 9.98
CA PRO A 107 1.56 15.02 10.56
C PRO A 107 2.98 14.87 9.99
N PHE A 108 3.19 13.98 9.02
CA PHE A 108 4.50 13.70 8.43
C PHE A 108 4.61 14.27 7.02
N PRO A 109 5.53 15.23 6.78
CA PRO A 109 5.70 15.83 5.46
C PRO A 109 6.49 14.96 4.47
N LEU A 110 7.33 14.03 4.98
CA LEU A 110 8.15 13.15 4.13
C LEU A 110 7.34 11.96 3.64
N SER A 111 7.44 11.64 2.34
CA SER A 111 6.66 10.61 1.67
C SER A 111 6.67 9.25 2.38
N SER A 112 7.85 8.68 2.66
CA SER A 112 7.96 7.38 3.35
C SER A 112 7.37 7.39 4.77
N ARG A 113 7.52 8.48 5.53
CA ARG A 113 6.92 8.60 6.87
C ARG A 113 5.43 8.83 6.81
N SER A 114 4.96 9.63 5.86
CA SER A 114 3.54 9.87 5.63
C SER A 114 2.84 8.57 5.24
N HIS A 115 3.42 7.82 4.32
CA HIS A 115 2.91 6.52 3.89
C HIS A 115 2.92 5.50 5.05
N GLY A 116 4.03 5.38 5.76
CA GLY A 116 4.14 4.50 6.93
C GLY A 116 3.11 4.82 8.02
N ALA A 117 2.85 6.10 8.29
CA ALA A 117 1.82 6.52 9.24
C ALA A 117 0.40 6.18 8.74
N ALA A 118 0.11 6.37 7.44
CA ALA A 118 -1.16 5.99 6.85
C ALA A 118 -1.41 4.47 6.94
N LEU A 119 -0.39 3.66 6.65
CA LEU A 119 -0.42 2.20 6.83
C LEU A 119 -0.64 1.81 8.30
N ASN A 120 0.05 2.47 9.25
CA ASN A 120 -0.17 2.24 10.67
C ASN A 120 -1.60 2.58 11.07
N TRP A 121 -2.12 3.72 10.62
CA TRP A 121 -3.51 4.09 10.88
C TRP A 121 -4.48 3.02 10.36
N THR A 122 -4.29 2.59 9.11
CA THR A 122 -5.07 1.55 8.46
C THR A 122 -5.01 0.24 9.24
N TRP A 123 -3.80 -0.19 9.62
CA TRP A 123 -3.61 -1.44 10.34
C TRP A 123 -4.36 -1.45 11.66
N TYR A 124 -4.18 -0.42 12.48
CA TYR A 124 -4.75 -0.37 13.83
C TYR A 124 -6.25 -0.05 13.86
N ASN A 125 -6.77 0.68 12.86
CA ASN A 125 -8.17 1.11 12.88
C ASN A 125 -9.09 0.28 11.95
N LEU A 126 -8.54 -0.39 10.95
CA LEU A 126 -9.32 -1.17 10.00
C LEU A 126 -8.95 -2.65 10.01
N VAL A 127 -7.65 -2.97 9.92
CA VAL A 127 -7.19 -4.36 9.80
C VAL A 127 -7.35 -5.13 11.10
N GLU A 128 -6.80 -4.64 12.21
CA GLU A 128 -6.90 -5.32 13.51
C GLU A 128 -8.35 -5.50 13.96
N PRO A 129 -9.20 -4.44 13.94
CA PRO A 129 -10.59 -4.59 14.38
C PRO A 129 -11.43 -5.49 13.48
N SER A 130 -11.08 -5.64 12.20
CA SER A 130 -11.82 -6.52 11.29
C SER A 130 -11.78 -7.99 11.69
N GLY A 131 -10.76 -8.42 12.44
CA GLY A 131 -10.55 -9.82 12.78
C GLY A 131 -10.25 -10.74 11.59
N ARG A 132 -10.18 -10.22 10.36
CA ARG A 132 -10.09 -11.02 9.14
C ARG A 132 -8.74 -11.72 9.00
N ARG A 133 -8.78 -12.93 8.44
CA ARG A 133 -7.62 -13.80 8.25
C ARG A 133 -6.70 -13.27 7.15
N PHE A 134 -7.24 -13.07 5.94
CA PHE A 134 -6.46 -12.66 4.78
C PHE A 134 -6.55 -11.15 4.55
N VAL A 135 -5.39 -10.51 4.46
CA VAL A 135 -5.27 -9.07 4.30
C VAL A 135 -4.20 -8.75 3.27
N GLY A 136 -4.49 -7.81 2.37
CA GLY A 136 -3.54 -7.23 1.43
C GLY A 136 -3.41 -5.73 1.61
N LEU A 137 -2.19 -5.24 1.48
CA LEU A 137 -1.85 -3.81 1.40
C LEU A 137 -1.33 -3.51 0.01
N LEU A 138 -1.84 -2.45 -0.60
CA LEU A 138 -1.52 -2.04 -1.96
C LEU A 138 -1.20 -0.54 -2.02
N ASP A 139 -0.23 -0.17 -2.85
CA ASP A 139 -0.12 1.18 -3.36
C ASP A 139 -1.17 1.38 -4.47
N HIS A 140 -1.63 2.61 -4.66
CA HIS A 140 -2.73 2.90 -5.58
C HIS A 140 -2.33 2.87 -7.07
N ASP A 141 -1.06 2.58 -7.37
CA ASP A 141 -0.46 2.45 -8.68
C ASP A 141 0.00 1.02 -9.01
N ILE A 142 -0.60 0.04 -8.32
CA ILE A 142 -0.41 -1.39 -8.57
C ILE A 142 -1.72 -2.01 -9.05
N TYR A 143 -1.64 -2.79 -10.12
CA TYR A 143 -2.80 -3.35 -10.81
C TYR A 143 -2.55 -4.80 -11.23
N PRO A 144 -3.51 -5.72 -11.03
CA PRO A 144 -3.45 -7.00 -11.74
C PRO A 144 -3.75 -6.77 -13.23
N PHE A 145 -3.04 -7.44 -14.12
CA PHE A 145 -3.24 -7.34 -15.58
C PHE A 145 -3.54 -8.69 -16.25
N ARG A 146 -3.58 -9.75 -15.44
CA ARG A 146 -3.99 -11.11 -15.83
C ARG A 146 -4.82 -11.74 -14.71
N PRO A 147 -5.64 -12.78 -15.01
CA PRO A 147 -6.34 -13.53 -13.97
C PRO A 147 -5.38 -14.03 -12.91
N THR A 148 -5.60 -13.65 -11.67
CA THR A 148 -4.72 -13.98 -10.53
C THR A 148 -5.53 -14.20 -9.27
N ALA A 149 -5.02 -15.04 -8.36
CA ALA A 149 -5.58 -15.29 -7.04
C ALA A 149 -4.49 -15.24 -5.98
N VAL A 150 -4.75 -14.57 -4.89
CA VAL A 150 -3.81 -14.35 -3.77
C VAL A 150 -4.05 -15.36 -2.65
N THR A 151 -5.30 -15.65 -2.35
CA THR A 151 -5.68 -16.48 -1.19
C THR A 151 -5.05 -17.88 -1.20
N PRO A 152 -5.00 -18.62 -2.34
CA PRO A 152 -4.36 -19.94 -2.35
C PRO A 152 -2.87 -19.90 -2.01
N VAL A 153 -2.18 -18.84 -2.44
CA VAL A 153 -0.76 -18.64 -2.10
C VAL A 153 -0.61 -18.37 -0.61
N LEU A 154 -1.47 -17.53 -0.02
CA LEU A 154 -1.46 -17.23 1.41
C LEU A 154 -1.76 -18.47 2.26
N GLU A 155 -2.67 -19.33 1.82
CA GLU A 155 -2.99 -20.59 2.51
C GLU A 155 -1.78 -21.54 2.58
N SER A 156 -0.94 -21.53 1.56
CA SER A 156 0.26 -22.36 1.52
C SER A 156 1.44 -21.76 2.27
N SER A 157 1.72 -20.45 2.07
CA SER A 157 2.94 -19.77 2.54
C SER A 157 2.74 -18.88 3.77
N GLY A 158 1.54 -18.36 3.99
CA GLY A 158 1.22 -17.37 5.02
C GLY A 158 1.59 -15.93 4.66
N LEU A 159 2.44 -15.74 3.66
CA LEU A 159 2.94 -14.44 3.18
C LEU A 159 3.03 -14.44 1.66
N LEU A 160 2.75 -13.29 1.04
CA LEU A 160 3.04 -13.01 -0.37
C LEU A 160 3.43 -11.55 -0.48
N GLY A 161 4.47 -11.24 -1.26
CA GLY A 161 4.87 -9.85 -1.49
C GLY A 161 6.31 -9.73 -1.96
N VAL A 162 6.70 -8.50 -2.31
CA VAL A 162 8.07 -8.19 -2.72
C VAL A 162 8.95 -8.01 -1.49
N THR A 163 10.02 -8.78 -1.41
CA THR A 163 11.00 -8.69 -0.34
C THR A 163 11.94 -7.50 -0.53
N GLN A 164 12.00 -6.62 0.45
CA GLN A 164 12.99 -5.56 0.58
C GLN A 164 14.16 -6.05 1.42
N LEU A 165 15.36 -6.15 0.83
CA LEU A 165 16.57 -6.59 1.52
C LEU A 165 17.49 -5.40 1.81
N ARG A 166 17.97 -5.25 3.06
CA ARG A 166 18.93 -4.23 3.49
C ARG A 166 19.97 -4.87 4.44
N GLY A 167 21.05 -5.37 3.85
CA GLY A 167 22.03 -6.18 4.55
C GLY A 167 21.38 -7.49 5.05
N ARG A 168 21.45 -7.76 6.37
CA ARG A 168 20.82 -8.95 6.99
C ARG A 168 19.35 -8.72 7.38
N ARG A 169 18.79 -7.55 7.12
CA ARG A 169 17.42 -7.21 7.48
C ARG A 169 16.55 -7.27 6.23
N TRP A 170 15.38 -7.87 6.35
CA TRP A 170 14.43 -7.95 5.28
C TRP A 170 12.99 -7.72 5.80
N TYR A 171 12.12 -7.30 4.92
CA TYR A 171 10.70 -7.10 5.17
C TYR A 171 9.96 -7.07 3.84
N LEU A 172 8.63 -7.23 3.86
CA LEU A 172 7.84 -7.07 2.65
C LEU A 172 7.62 -5.59 2.38
N TRP A 173 7.74 -5.23 1.11
CA TRP A 173 7.36 -3.91 0.62
C TRP A 173 5.85 -3.71 0.78
N PRO A 174 5.38 -2.70 1.55
CA PRO A 174 3.97 -2.56 1.87
C PRO A 174 3.13 -2.03 0.70
N GLY A 175 3.74 -1.65 -0.41
CA GLY A 175 3.04 -1.28 -1.64
C GLY A 175 2.40 -2.47 -2.36
N TRP A 176 2.89 -3.69 -2.10
CA TRP A 176 2.29 -4.93 -2.59
C TRP A 176 2.67 -6.08 -1.66
N CYS A 177 1.86 -6.29 -0.63
CA CYS A 177 2.08 -7.39 0.32
C CYS A 177 0.77 -7.91 0.91
N PHE A 178 0.76 -9.21 1.21
CA PHE A 178 -0.41 -9.92 1.69
C PHE A 178 -0.04 -10.85 2.85
N PHE A 179 -0.99 -11.04 3.76
CA PHE A 179 -0.79 -11.76 5.02
C PHE A 179 -1.93 -12.73 5.30
N ASP A 180 -1.60 -13.99 5.65
CA ASP A 180 -2.48 -14.84 6.44
C ASP A 180 -2.25 -14.52 7.92
N ARG A 181 -3.04 -13.63 8.49
CA ARG A 181 -2.88 -13.15 9.86
C ARG A 181 -3.04 -14.26 10.89
N ALA A 182 -3.92 -15.23 10.64
CA ALA A 182 -4.12 -16.35 11.55
C ALA A 182 -2.86 -17.22 11.64
N ARG A 183 -2.25 -17.54 10.48
CA ARG A 183 -1.00 -18.30 10.41
C ARG A 183 0.18 -17.58 11.06
N LEU A 184 0.18 -16.26 11.01
CA LEU A 184 1.20 -15.41 11.61
C LEU A 184 0.92 -15.03 13.08
N GLY A 185 -0.16 -15.53 13.68
CA GLY A 185 -0.54 -15.25 15.06
C GLY A 185 -1.08 -13.83 15.28
N PHE A 186 -1.75 -13.26 14.28
CA PHE A 186 -2.32 -11.89 14.32
C PHE A 186 -1.29 -10.83 14.77
N PRO A 187 -0.19 -10.66 14.03
CA PRO A 187 0.91 -9.82 14.48
C PRO A 187 0.50 -8.35 14.56
N ARG A 188 1.06 -7.65 15.55
CA ARG A 188 1.05 -6.18 15.57
C ARG A 188 2.19 -5.69 14.71
N LEU A 189 1.89 -4.84 13.72
CA LEU A 189 2.86 -4.34 12.76
C LEU A 189 3.15 -2.85 12.96
N ASP A 190 4.34 -2.41 12.51
CA ASP A 190 4.77 -1.01 12.48
C ASP A 190 5.38 -0.69 11.12
N PHE A 191 4.66 0.04 10.31
CA PHE A 191 5.08 0.40 8.95
C PHE A 191 5.98 1.64 8.89
N MET A 192 6.29 2.27 10.04
CA MET A 192 7.19 3.42 10.04
C MET A 192 8.60 3.02 9.57
N PRO A 193 9.24 3.86 8.74
CA PRO A 193 10.64 3.65 8.38
C PRO A 193 11.54 3.69 9.62
N LYS A 194 12.61 2.93 9.60
CA LYS A 194 13.64 2.89 10.65
C LYS A 194 15.00 3.24 10.05
N PRO A 195 16.01 3.58 10.86
CA PRO A 195 17.34 3.89 10.34
C PRO A 195 17.84 2.82 9.36
N GLY A 196 18.11 3.24 8.12
CA GLY A 196 18.54 2.38 7.01
C GLY A 196 17.47 1.43 6.47
N LEU A 197 16.19 1.60 6.82
CA LEU A 197 15.04 0.86 6.28
C LEU A 197 13.94 1.84 5.88
N ASP A 198 13.28 1.57 4.77
CA ASP A 198 12.18 2.38 4.25
C ASP A 198 10.83 2.00 4.91
N THR A 199 9.72 2.49 4.36
CA THR A 199 8.34 2.14 4.76
C THR A 199 8.19 0.63 4.92
N GLY A 200 7.61 0.20 6.03
CA GLY A 200 7.52 -1.23 6.38
C GLY A 200 8.70 -1.78 7.18
N GLY A 201 9.83 -1.07 7.22
CA GLY A 201 11.05 -1.53 7.89
C GLY A 201 10.93 -1.75 9.40
N GLY A 202 9.94 -1.12 10.06
CA GLY A 202 9.61 -1.39 11.47
C GLY A 202 9.24 -2.85 11.73
N ASN A 203 8.68 -3.51 10.72
CA ASN A 203 8.24 -4.90 10.81
C ASN A 203 9.37 -5.93 10.87
N TRP A 204 10.62 -5.55 10.54
CA TRP A 204 11.76 -6.44 10.70
C TRP A 204 11.84 -7.04 12.10
N ARG A 205 11.77 -6.19 13.13
CA ARG A 205 11.87 -6.66 14.52
C ARG A 205 10.61 -7.35 15.03
N LEU A 206 9.45 -6.94 14.54
CA LEU A 206 8.15 -7.38 15.05
C LEU A 206 7.73 -8.74 14.47
N LEU A 207 8.02 -8.96 13.18
CA LEU A 207 7.60 -10.15 12.44
C LEU A 207 8.77 -10.84 11.73
N PHE A 208 9.42 -10.19 10.77
CA PHE A 208 10.27 -10.84 9.78
C PHE A 208 11.58 -11.41 10.33
N ARG A 209 12.11 -10.89 11.43
CA ARG A 209 13.29 -11.46 12.09
C ARG A 209 13.08 -12.92 12.55
N ARG A 210 11.84 -13.32 12.78
CA ARG A 210 11.48 -14.67 13.28
C ARG A 210 11.13 -15.64 12.16
N LEU A 211 11.05 -15.17 10.93
CA LEU A 211 10.67 -15.93 9.77
C LEU A 211 11.88 -16.09 8.84
N PRO A 212 12.07 -17.28 8.23
CA PRO A 212 13.05 -17.40 7.16
C PRO A 212 12.56 -16.63 5.92
N GLN A 213 13.45 -15.91 5.25
CA GLN A 213 13.10 -15.19 4.01
C GLN A 213 12.56 -16.15 2.94
N ALA A 214 13.10 -17.37 2.88
CA ALA A 214 12.64 -18.43 1.98
C ALA A 214 11.18 -18.89 2.20
N ALA A 215 10.53 -18.46 3.30
CA ALA A 215 9.09 -18.70 3.50
C ALA A 215 8.21 -17.79 2.62
N VAL A 216 8.76 -16.71 2.07
CA VAL A 216 8.04 -15.85 1.13
C VAL A 216 8.21 -16.45 -0.27
N PRO A 217 7.10 -16.77 -0.97
CA PRO A 217 7.18 -17.23 -2.34
C PRO A 217 7.93 -16.24 -3.23
N GLU A 218 8.77 -16.75 -4.10
CA GLU A 218 9.42 -15.93 -5.11
C GLU A 218 8.37 -15.39 -6.11
N VAL A 219 8.37 -14.10 -6.31
CA VAL A 219 7.53 -13.42 -7.29
C VAL A 219 8.41 -13.01 -8.45
N PRO A 220 8.14 -13.50 -9.68
CA PRO A 220 8.85 -13.03 -10.86
C PRO A 220 8.80 -11.51 -10.95
N HIS A 221 9.98 -10.88 -10.98
CA HIS A 221 10.10 -9.43 -11.00
C HIS A 221 10.97 -9.02 -12.19
N ARG A 222 10.44 -8.12 -13.01
CA ARG A 222 11.18 -7.56 -14.16
C ARG A 222 10.75 -6.12 -14.43
N ASP A 223 11.66 -5.31 -14.89
CA ASP A 223 11.41 -3.97 -15.41
C ASP A 223 11.00 -4.06 -16.87
N GLU A 224 9.93 -3.40 -17.25
CA GLU A 224 9.48 -3.28 -18.64
C GLU A 224 9.28 -1.82 -19.02
N ARG A 225 9.35 -1.54 -20.31
CA ARG A 225 9.03 -0.22 -20.88
C ARG A 225 7.88 -0.36 -21.86
N PHE A 226 6.89 0.47 -21.69
CA PHE A 226 5.83 0.67 -22.66
C PHE A 226 6.20 1.87 -23.54
N PHE A 227 6.08 1.71 -24.84
CA PHE A 227 6.21 2.80 -25.80
C PHE A 227 4.80 3.14 -26.30
N GLY A 228 4.40 4.41 -26.13
CA GLY A 228 3.15 4.90 -26.68
C GLY A 228 3.12 4.83 -28.21
N PRO A 229 1.92 4.97 -28.82
CA PRO A 229 1.74 4.88 -30.27
C PRO A 229 2.68 5.78 -31.07
N ASP A 230 3.10 6.91 -30.49
CA ASP A 230 3.95 7.90 -31.14
C ASP A 230 5.46 7.63 -30.98
N GLN A 231 5.86 6.48 -30.39
CA GLN A 231 7.24 6.08 -30.12
C GLN A 231 8.12 7.11 -29.36
N GLY A 232 7.58 8.29 -29.05
CA GLY A 232 8.27 9.40 -28.38
C GLY A 232 8.12 9.41 -26.86
N THR A 233 7.22 8.61 -26.33
CA THR A 233 6.87 8.56 -24.91
C THR A 233 7.08 7.14 -24.40
N SER A 234 7.82 7.00 -23.30
CA SER A 234 8.02 5.69 -22.67
C SER A 234 7.72 5.79 -21.18
N ALA A 235 6.91 4.88 -20.67
CA ALA A 235 6.74 4.66 -19.24
C ALA A 235 7.49 3.39 -18.82
N ALA A 236 8.21 3.46 -17.70
CA ALA A 236 8.85 2.31 -17.10
C ALA A 236 7.87 1.69 -16.10
N PHE A 237 7.71 0.36 -16.17
CA PHE A 237 6.87 -0.43 -15.28
C PHE A 237 7.67 -1.52 -14.61
N GLU A 238 7.28 -1.85 -13.39
CA GLU A 238 7.71 -3.07 -12.72
C GLU A 238 6.62 -4.13 -12.86
N ILE A 239 6.98 -5.30 -13.37
CA ILE A 239 6.07 -6.45 -13.44
C ILE A 239 6.35 -7.36 -12.23
N LEU A 240 5.32 -7.65 -11.47
CA LEU A 240 5.35 -8.47 -10.27
C LEU A 240 4.41 -9.66 -10.46
N GLY A 241 4.91 -10.74 -11.11
CA GLY A 241 4.07 -11.85 -11.51
C GLY A 241 2.98 -11.39 -12.50
N ASP A 242 1.71 -11.50 -12.08
CA ASP A 242 0.54 -11.06 -12.86
C ASP A 242 0.09 -9.62 -12.55
N TRP A 243 0.94 -8.86 -11.86
CA TRP A 243 0.68 -7.48 -11.45
C TRP A 243 1.68 -6.52 -12.11
N VAL A 244 1.23 -5.29 -12.35
CA VAL A 244 2.05 -4.19 -12.85
C VAL A 244 2.05 -3.04 -11.84
N HIS A 245 3.24 -2.53 -11.56
CA HIS A 245 3.46 -1.32 -10.77
C HIS A 245 3.92 -0.20 -11.70
N THR A 246 3.13 0.86 -11.80
CA THR A 246 3.43 1.98 -12.71
C THR A 246 4.30 3.05 -12.09
N GLY A 247 4.51 2.98 -10.78
CA GLY A 247 5.39 3.86 -10.01
C GLY A 247 4.98 5.32 -9.99
N SER A 248 5.25 5.99 -8.87
CA SER A 248 5.15 7.45 -8.73
C SER A 248 3.80 8.09 -9.12
N ALA A 249 2.68 7.35 -9.02
CA ALA A 249 1.35 7.86 -9.39
C ALA A 249 0.95 9.14 -8.64
N SER A 250 1.46 9.36 -7.44
CA SER A 250 1.29 10.60 -6.69
C SER A 250 1.98 11.81 -7.35
N GLY A 251 2.93 11.60 -8.25
CA GLY A 251 3.63 12.63 -9.03
C GLY A 251 3.06 12.89 -10.43
N TRP A 252 2.07 12.12 -10.87
CA TRP A 252 1.51 12.26 -12.24
C TRP A 252 0.89 13.63 -12.50
N GLU A 253 0.44 14.35 -11.48
CA GLU A 253 -0.15 15.68 -11.66
C GLU A 253 0.86 16.77 -12.04
N GLY A 254 2.17 16.55 -11.84
CA GLY A 254 3.25 17.50 -12.14
C GLY A 254 3.95 17.32 -13.47
N THR A 255 3.77 16.20 -14.17
CA THR A 255 4.48 15.91 -15.43
C THR A 255 3.50 15.56 -16.54
N THR A 256 3.33 16.46 -17.49
CA THR A 256 2.48 16.26 -18.70
C THR A 256 2.97 15.10 -19.58
N ARG A 257 4.22 14.67 -19.46
CA ARG A 257 4.84 13.63 -20.31
C ARG A 257 4.59 12.18 -19.87
N GLY A 258 4.31 11.89 -18.60
CA GLY A 258 4.13 10.49 -18.14
C GLY A 258 2.66 10.07 -17.98
N ARG A 259 1.75 11.04 -17.94
CA ARG A 259 0.35 10.81 -17.54
C ARG A 259 -0.50 10.16 -18.64
N GLY A 260 -0.33 10.62 -19.89
CA GLY A 260 -1.12 10.09 -21.02
C GLY A 260 -0.77 8.63 -21.32
N ASP A 261 0.51 8.29 -21.25
CA ASP A 261 1.01 6.98 -21.66
C ASP A 261 0.64 5.89 -20.66
N VAL A 262 0.76 6.18 -19.35
CA VAL A 262 0.38 5.23 -18.30
C VAL A 262 -1.14 4.99 -18.33
N SER A 263 -1.94 6.03 -18.48
CA SER A 263 -3.40 5.90 -18.55
C SER A 263 -3.82 5.12 -19.79
N ALA A 264 -3.26 5.44 -20.97
CA ALA A 264 -3.52 4.73 -22.21
C ALA A 264 -3.13 3.24 -22.12
N PHE A 265 -1.97 2.94 -21.51
CA PHE A 265 -1.57 1.56 -21.25
C PHE A 265 -2.58 0.85 -20.34
N LEU A 266 -2.99 1.47 -19.24
CA LEU A 266 -3.96 0.87 -18.32
C LEU A 266 -5.35 0.71 -18.94
N GLU A 267 -5.74 1.56 -19.90
CA GLU A 267 -6.99 1.44 -20.65
C GLU A 267 -6.99 0.23 -21.59
N CYS A 268 -5.83 -0.16 -22.12
CA CYS A 268 -5.67 -1.35 -22.94
C CYS A 268 -5.76 -2.66 -22.14
N LEU A 269 -5.57 -2.64 -20.83
CA LEU A 269 -5.72 -3.80 -19.95
C LEU A 269 -7.18 -4.04 -19.59
#